data_739191afb0b50a6c30940f9c3adac4c6
#
_entry.id   739191afb0b50a6c30940f9c3adac4c6
#
_cell.length_a   1.000
_cell.length_b   1.000
_cell.length_c   1.000
_cell.angle_alpha   90.00
_cell.angle_beta   90.00
_cell.angle_gamma   90.00
#
_symmetry.space_group_name_H-M   'P 1'
#
loop_
_entity.id
_entity.type
_entity.pdbx_description
1 polymer ?
#
loop_
_entity_poly.entity_id
_entity_poly.type
_entity_poly.pdbx_seq_one_letter_code
_entity_poly.pdbx_strand_id
1 'polypeptide(L)'
;LTDYEKDVATELNDALNFSAYPNLKGQTVQWISDDNEEKFNYNLTNHRSKLLETGISNTDITYSINSNGFRSPEFEPGEWIAVAGCSFTFGVGVPLEHTWSKIVANHLGLQCANLGKPGAGPDTCFRMCYHWLPKLQPKALIYFEPPPGRFEILNSTVKTTKDSGLHYANIRTVSEKKFSIYAYWSRNFLNFELNYIKNKLAIQYICENLNIPMYSYKVYKDIQFDNMSRDLQHSGILANKDFAEKICREHF
;
A
#
# COMPACT_ATOMS: atom_id res chain seq x y z
N LEU A 1 26.35 14.63 -6.48
CA LEU A 1 26.09 13.60 -7.50
C LEU A 1 26.87 13.93 -8.75
N THR A 2 27.54 12.94 -9.33
CA THR A 2 28.15 13.02 -10.66
C THR A 2 27.06 13.17 -11.73
N ASP A 3 27.41 13.63 -12.93
CA ASP A 3 26.43 13.75 -14.03
C ASP A 3 25.83 12.38 -14.38
N TYR A 4 26.62 11.32 -14.33
CA TYR A 4 26.15 9.95 -14.49
C TYR A 4 25.08 9.57 -13.42
N GLU A 5 25.29 9.91 -12.15
CA GLU A 5 24.33 9.63 -11.06
C GLU A 5 23.04 10.45 -11.23
N LYS A 6 23.12 11.67 -11.76
CA LYS A 6 21.95 12.49 -12.10
C LYS A 6 21.16 11.90 -13.26
N ASP A 7 21.85 11.43 -14.31
CA ASP A 7 21.21 10.80 -15.47
C ASP A 7 20.52 9.51 -15.06
N VAL A 8 21.20 8.65 -14.29
CA VAL A 8 20.60 7.41 -13.73
C VAL A 8 19.41 7.72 -12.83
N ALA A 9 19.49 8.75 -11.99
CA ALA A 9 18.38 9.16 -11.14
C ALA A 9 17.19 9.68 -11.96
N THR A 10 17.45 10.40 -13.04
CA THR A 10 16.41 10.88 -13.95
C THR A 10 15.76 9.73 -14.70
N GLU A 11 16.54 8.82 -15.28
CA GLU A 11 16.00 7.61 -15.93
C GLU A 11 15.22 6.73 -14.97
N LEU A 12 15.68 6.58 -13.73
CA LEU A 12 14.96 5.86 -12.68
C LEU A 12 13.65 6.56 -12.33
N ASN A 13 13.63 7.88 -12.20
CA ASN A 13 12.41 8.62 -11.91
C ASN A 13 11.35 8.48 -13.01
N ASP A 14 11.78 8.52 -14.27
CA ASP A 14 10.90 8.34 -15.43
C ASP A 14 10.39 6.90 -15.55
N ALA A 15 11.23 5.96 -15.14
CA ALA A 15 10.96 4.54 -15.21
C ALA A 15 10.15 4.03 -14.01
N LEU A 16 10.27 4.67 -12.84
CA LEU A 16 9.64 4.23 -11.60
C LEU A 16 8.17 4.67 -11.56
N ASN A 17 7.27 3.67 -11.52
CA ASN A 17 5.87 3.93 -11.26
C ASN A 17 5.63 4.20 -9.77
N PHE A 18 5.36 5.46 -9.43
CA PHE A 18 5.08 5.90 -8.06
C PHE A 18 3.59 5.96 -7.74
N SER A 19 2.79 5.11 -8.38
CA SER A 19 1.34 5.02 -8.18
C SER A 19 0.94 3.65 -7.66
N ALA A 20 -0.12 3.59 -6.86
CA ALA A 20 -0.72 2.31 -6.46
C ALA A 20 -1.44 1.65 -7.66
N TYR A 21 -2.23 2.43 -8.38
CA TYR A 21 -3.02 2.01 -9.55
C TYR A 21 -2.83 2.98 -10.73
N PRO A 22 -1.75 2.85 -11.50
CA PRO A 22 -1.47 3.76 -12.61
C PRO A 22 -2.55 3.74 -13.71
N ASN A 23 -3.18 2.59 -13.91
CA ASN A 23 -4.21 2.38 -14.94
C ASN A 23 -5.62 2.88 -14.52
N LEU A 24 -5.79 3.29 -13.26
CA LEU A 24 -7.07 3.77 -12.72
C LEU A 24 -7.01 5.25 -12.30
N LYS A 25 -5.96 5.97 -12.69
CA LYS A 25 -5.81 7.40 -12.36
C LYS A 25 -7.04 8.21 -12.76
N GLY A 26 -7.57 8.99 -11.81
CA GLY A 26 -8.74 9.84 -12.00
C GLY A 26 -10.06 9.08 -12.16
N GLN A 27 -10.11 7.78 -11.86
CA GLN A 27 -11.29 6.95 -12.03
C GLN A 27 -11.90 6.53 -10.71
N THR A 28 -13.21 6.32 -10.73
CA THR A 28 -13.95 5.64 -9.66
C THR A 28 -14.47 4.33 -10.20
N VAL A 29 -14.12 3.23 -9.52
CA VAL A 29 -14.51 1.87 -9.92
C VAL A 29 -15.12 1.11 -8.74
N GLN A 30 -16.00 0.17 -9.01
CA GLN A 30 -16.62 -0.67 -7.98
C GLN A 30 -15.70 -1.83 -7.56
N TRP A 31 -14.83 -2.26 -8.44
CA TRP A 31 -14.01 -3.45 -8.29
C TRP A 31 -12.54 -3.16 -8.63
N ILE A 32 -11.65 -3.85 -7.93
CA ILE A 32 -10.20 -3.85 -8.17
C ILE A 32 -9.70 -5.29 -8.24
N SER A 33 -8.43 -5.49 -8.59
CA SER A 33 -7.86 -6.84 -8.77
C SER A 33 -8.01 -7.75 -7.55
N ASP A 34 -7.94 -7.21 -6.34
CA ASP A 34 -7.96 -7.98 -5.08
C ASP A 34 -9.36 -8.15 -4.50
N ASP A 35 -10.27 -7.25 -4.83
CA ASP A 35 -11.68 -7.26 -4.44
C ASP A 35 -12.52 -7.11 -5.71
N ASN A 36 -12.84 -8.22 -6.37
CA ASN A 36 -13.50 -8.27 -7.65
C ASN A 36 -14.84 -9.02 -7.60
N GLU A 37 -15.65 -8.80 -8.62
CA GLU A 37 -16.99 -9.37 -8.71
C GLU A 37 -17.00 -10.91 -8.70
N GLU A 38 -16.05 -11.54 -9.38
CA GLU A 38 -15.94 -13.00 -9.41
C GLU A 38 -15.73 -13.57 -8.00
N LYS A 39 -14.81 -12.98 -7.25
CA LYS A 39 -14.53 -13.37 -5.87
C LYS A 39 -15.71 -13.09 -4.94
N PHE A 40 -16.38 -11.97 -5.12
CA PHE A 40 -17.59 -11.65 -4.37
C PHE A 40 -18.68 -12.70 -4.62
N ASN A 41 -18.97 -13.03 -5.88
CA ASN A 41 -19.97 -14.04 -6.25
C ASN A 41 -19.58 -15.44 -5.74
N TYR A 42 -18.31 -15.80 -5.79
CA TYR A 42 -17.81 -17.03 -5.19
C TYR A 42 -18.07 -17.05 -3.66
N ASN A 43 -17.77 -15.98 -2.96
CA ASN A 43 -18.00 -15.87 -1.51
C ASN A 43 -19.50 -15.89 -1.18
N LEU A 44 -20.33 -15.24 -2.00
CA LEU A 44 -21.79 -15.25 -1.85
C LEU A 44 -22.37 -16.66 -1.96
N THR A 45 -21.80 -17.47 -2.83
CA THR A 45 -22.24 -18.86 -3.06
C THR A 45 -21.71 -19.82 -2.01
N ASN A 46 -20.42 -19.72 -1.67
CA ASN A 46 -19.72 -20.74 -0.88
C ASN A 46 -19.49 -20.33 0.59
N HIS A 47 -19.57 -19.03 0.90
CA HIS A 47 -19.26 -18.46 2.22
C HIS A 47 -20.29 -17.41 2.67
N ARG A 48 -21.55 -17.61 2.29
CA ARG A 48 -22.63 -16.61 2.46
C ARG A 48 -22.76 -16.09 3.91
N SER A 49 -22.74 -16.97 4.90
CA SER A 49 -22.84 -16.54 6.31
C SER A 49 -21.71 -15.59 6.71
N LYS A 50 -20.47 -15.95 6.37
CA LYS A 50 -19.30 -15.10 6.65
C LYS A 50 -19.37 -13.77 5.91
N LEU A 51 -19.86 -13.78 4.65
CA LEU A 51 -20.03 -12.56 3.89
C LEU A 51 -21.08 -11.65 4.51
N LEU A 52 -22.20 -12.21 4.98
CA LEU A 52 -23.25 -11.45 5.68
C LEU A 52 -22.76 -10.88 7.03
N GLU A 53 -21.91 -11.62 7.74
CA GLU A 53 -21.30 -11.16 9.00
C GLU A 53 -20.38 -9.94 8.81
N THR A 54 -19.87 -9.69 7.59
CA THR A 54 -19.07 -8.48 7.32
C THR A 54 -19.90 -7.20 7.39
N GLY A 55 -21.22 -7.29 7.20
CA GLY A 55 -22.13 -6.15 7.11
C GLY A 55 -21.90 -5.29 5.86
N ILE A 56 -21.15 -5.77 4.88
CA ILE A 56 -20.76 -5.03 3.66
C ILE A 56 -21.45 -5.65 2.45
N SER A 57 -22.29 -4.88 1.75
CA SER A 57 -22.93 -5.32 0.52
C SER A 57 -22.00 -5.13 -0.71
N ASN A 58 -22.43 -5.65 -1.86
CA ASN A 58 -21.70 -5.47 -3.12
C ASN A 58 -21.62 -4.01 -3.60
N THR A 59 -22.57 -3.17 -3.18
CA THR A 59 -22.68 -1.77 -3.60
C THR A 59 -22.02 -0.78 -2.64
N ASP A 60 -21.62 -1.21 -1.43
CA ASP A 60 -21.14 -0.31 -0.38
C ASP A 60 -19.72 0.21 -0.64
N ILE A 61 -19.00 -0.40 -1.58
CA ILE A 61 -17.61 -0.04 -1.83
C ILE A 61 -17.45 0.51 -3.24
N THR A 62 -16.87 1.71 -3.30
CA THR A 62 -16.26 2.26 -4.50
C THR A 62 -14.81 2.63 -4.22
N TYR A 63 -13.98 2.52 -5.24
CA TYR A 63 -12.57 2.90 -5.19
C TYR A 63 -12.36 4.12 -6.07
N SER A 64 -12.39 5.30 -5.47
CA SER A 64 -12.03 6.55 -6.14
C SER A 64 -10.52 6.71 -6.08
N ILE A 65 -9.88 6.73 -7.24
CA ILE A 65 -8.44 6.82 -7.41
C ILE A 65 -8.11 8.21 -7.95
N ASN A 66 -7.29 8.95 -7.23
CA ASN A 66 -6.91 10.31 -7.63
C ASN A 66 -6.03 10.34 -8.91
N SER A 67 -5.74 11.52 -9.41
CA SER A 67 -4.91 11.72 -10.62
C SER A 67 -3.49 11.16 -10.50
N ASN A 68 -2.99 10.95 -9.27
CA ASN A 68 -1.70 10.35 -8.97
C ASN A 68 -1.76 8.82 -8.84
N GLY A 69 -2.96 8.22 -8.86
CA GLY A 69 -3.17 6.78 -8.82
C GLY A 69 -3.29 6.19 -7.42
N PHE A 70 -3.78 6.96 -6.45
CA PHE A 70 -3.98 6.55 -5.06
C PHE A 70 -5.45 6.66 -4.63
N ARG A 71 -5.86 5.82 -3.69
CA ARG A 71 -7.15 5.93 -3.00
C ARG A 71 -7.08 7.03 -1.93
N SER A 72 -7.01 8.26 -2.39
CA SER A 72 -6.81 9.49 -1.61
C SER A 72 -7.51 10.66 -2.29
N PRO A 73 -7.75 11.78 -1.58
CA PRO A 73 -8.00 13.06 -2.23
C PRO A 73 -6.88 13.42 -3.21
N GLU A 74 -7.10 14.41 -4.08
CA GLU A 74 -6.02 14.96 -4.93
C GLU A 74 -4.90 15.53 -4.05
N PHE A 75 -3.64 15.32 -4.47
CA PHE A 75 -2.48 15.78 -3.71
C PHE A 75 -2.22 17.27 -3.97
N GLU A 76 -3.08 18.10 -3.42
CA GLU A 76 -3.00 19.55 -3.43
C GLU A 76 -2.33 20.09 -2.17
N PRO A 77 -1.89 21.37 -2.15
CA PRO A 77 -1.39 22.01 -0.95
C PRO A 77 -2.39 21.89 0.22
N GLY A 78 -1.92 21.41 1.37
CA GLY A 78 -2.78 21.17 2.53
C GLY A 78 -2.04 20.48 3.67
N GLU A 79 -2.78 20.16 4.74
CA GLU A 79 -2.23 19.44 5.88
C GLU A 79 -2.55 17.95 5.77
N TRP A 80 -1.51 17.12 5.77
CA TRP A 80 -1.60 15.70 5.49
C TRP A 80 -1.12 14.84 6.66
N ILE A 81 -1.77 13.71 6.84
CA ILE A 81 -1.18 12.51 7.44
C ILE A 81 -0.89 11.54 6.31
N ALA A 82 0.34 11.04 6.21
CA ALA A 82 0.70 10.02 5.23
C ALA A 82 0.60 8.63 5.86
N VAL A 83 0.11 7.67 5.09
CA VAL A 83 0.11 6.26 5.47
C VAL A 83 0.74 5.43 4.37
N ALA A 84 1.63 4.50 4.71
CA ALA A 84 2.29 3.62 3.75
C ALA A 84 2.16 2.15 4.18
N GLY A 85 1.98 1.26 3.22
CA GLY A 85 1.80 -0.17 3.49
C GLY A 85 1.21 -0.93 2.30
N CYS A 86 0.61 -2.09 2.58
CA CYS A 86 0.03 -2.96 1.55
C CYS A 86 -1.49 -2.78 1.41
N SER A 87 -2.17 -3.85 1.02
CA SER A 87 -3.64 -3.91 0.84
C SER A 87 -4.44 -3.53 2.09
N PHE A 88 -3.92 -3.80 3.28
CA PHE A 88 -4.52 -3.39 4.55
C PHE A 88 -4.49 -1.87 4.76
N THR A 89 -3.46 -1.20 4.25
CA THR A 89 -3.37 0.26 4.26
C THR A 89 -4.24 0.87 3.18
N PHE A 90 -4.26 0.26 2.00
CA PHE A 90 -5.13 0.68 0.90
C PHE A 90 -6.62 0.58 1.27
N GLY A 91 -6.99 -0.36 2.15
CA GLY A 91 -8.36 -0.63 2.56
C GLY A 91 -9.13 -1.49 1.55
N VAL A 92 -8.53 -2.62 1.12
CA VAL A 92 -9.19 -3.58 0.22
C VAL A 92 -10.42 -4.18 0.91
N GLY A 93 -11.55 -4.17 0.21
CA GLY A 93 -12.81 -4.76 0.68
C GLY A 93 -13.50 -4.00 1.82
N VAL A 94 -13.09 -2.73 2.08
CA VAL A 94 -13.68 -1.86 3.12
C VAL A 94 -14.10 -0.53 2.50
N PRO A 95 -15.30 0.03 2.83
CA PRO A 95 -15.65 1.39 2.43
C PRO A 95 -14.63 2.41 2.93
N LEU A 96 -14.37 3.46 2.15
CA LEU A 96 -13.29 4.43 2.45
C LEU A 96 -13.39 5.00 3.87
N GLU A 97 -14.59 5.40 4.29
CA GLU A 97 -14.83 6.03 5.60
C GLU A 97 -14.58 5.09 6.79
N HIS A 98 -14.52 3.79 6.54
CA HIS A 98 -14.24 2.75 7.53
C HIS A 98 -12.82 2.21 7.47
N THR A 99 -11.96 2.75 6.58
CA THR A 99 -10.53 2.40 6.61
C THR A 99 -9.86 3.03 7.81
N TRP A 100 -8.96 2.30 8.47
CA TRP A 100 -8.23 2.82 9.63
C TRP A 100 -7.51 4.15 9.33
N SER A 101 -6.95 4.28 8.13
CA SER A 101 -6.21 5.47 7.70
C SER A 101 -7.12 6.71 7.59
N LYS A 102 -8.34 6.54 7.07
CA LYS A 102 -9.32 7.62 6.99
C LYS A 102 -9.87 8.00 8.37
N ILE A 103 -10.10 7.02 9.25
CA ILE A 103 -10.56 7.27 10.63
C ILE A 103 -9.50 8.08 11.40
N VAL A 104 -8.21 7.71 11.31
CA VAL A 104 -7.13 8.46 11.94
C VAL A 104 -7.04 9.89 11.38
N ALA A 105 -7.10 10.05 10.06
CA ALA A 105 -7.05 11.35 9.43
C ALA A 105 -8.22 12.25 9.88
N ASN A 106 -9.43 11.71 9.94
CA ASN A 106 -10.60 12.44 10.43
C ASN A 106 -10.46 12.85 11.91
N HIS A 107 -9.94 11.96 12.77
CA HIS A 107 -9.67 12.26 14.17
C HIS A 107 -8.70 13.44 14.33
N LEU A 108 -7.70 13.54 13.45
CA LEU A 108 -6.70 14.60 13.48
C LEU A 108 -7.14 15.88 12.74
N GLY A 109 -8.27 15.87 12.03
CA GLY A 109 -8.67 16.98 11.17
C GLY A 109 -7.77 17.17 9.95
N LEU A 110 -7.05 16.12 9.51
CA LEU A 110 -6.09 16.14 8.41
C LEU A 110 -6.62 15.42 7.17
N GLN A 111 -6.01 15.71 6.03
CA GLN A 111 -6.20 14.91 4.82
C GLN A 111 -5.35 13.62 4.89
N CYS A 112 -5.88 12.53 4.34
CA CYS A 112 -5.16 11.25 4.31
C CYS A 112 -4.45 11.05 2.97
N ALA A 113 -3.12 11.06 2.96
CA ALA A 113 -2.32 10.62 1.82
C ALA A 113 -2.07 9.11 1.95
N ASN A 114 -2.97 8.31 1.40
CA ASN A 114 -2.88 6.85 1.44
C ASN A 114 -1.97 6.33 0.34
N LEU A 115 -0.68 6.15 0.65
CA LEU A 115 0.34 5.59 -0.23
C LEU A 115 0.34 4.05 -0.24
N GLY A 116 -0.65 3.42 0.39
CA GLY A 116 -0.82 1.97 0.41
C GLY A 116 -1.06 1.41 -0.99
N LYS A 117 -0.44 0.25 -1.28
CA LYS A 117 -0.61 -0.45 -2.54
C LYS A 117 -0.89 -1.94 -2.29
N PRO A 118 -1.99 -2.50 -2.83
CA PRO A 118 -2.24 -3.93 -2.73
C PRO A 118 -1.07 -4.76 -3.25
N GLY A 119 -0.66 -5.77 -2.48
CA GLY A 119 0.50 -6.59 -2.78
C GLY A 119 1.86 -5.94 -2.51
N ALA A 120 1.92 -4.71 -1.96
CA ALA A 120 3.18 -4.06 -1.64
C ALA A 120 4.06 -4.87 -0.70
N GLY A 121 5.36 -4.79 -0.95
CA GLY A 121 6.42 -5.20 -0.06
C GLY A 121 7.20 -4.00 0.51
N PRO A 122 8.24 -4.24 1.32
CA PRO A 122 9.08 -3.18 1.86
C PRO A 122 9.69 -2.26 0.80
N ASP A 123 10.15 -2.81 -0.34
CA ASP A 123 10.70 -2.04 -1.46
C ASP A 123 9.68 -1.07 -2.05
N THR A 124 8.42 -1.53 -2.21
CA THR A 124 7.32 -0.70 -2.70
C THR A 124 7.06 0.47 -1.75
N CYS A 125 6.98 0.19 -0.44
CA CYS A 125 6.76 1.23 0.57
C CYS A 125 7.89 2.25 0.58
N PHE A 126 9.16 1.80 0.52
CA PHE A 126 10.31 2.69 0.40
C PHE A 126 10.18 3.60 -0.83
N ARG A 127 9.93 3.04 -2.00
CA ARG A 127 9.81 3.78 -3.24
C ARG A 127 8.69 4.83 -3.19
N MET A 128 7.52 4.48 -2.64
CA MET A 128 6.42 5.43 -2.47
C MET A 128 6.78 6.55 -1.49
N CYS A 129 7.37 6.23 -0.34
CA CYS A 129 7.80 7.21 0.65
C CYS A 129 8.89 8.13 0.10
N TYR A 130 9.89 7.59 -0.59
CA TYR A 130 10.96 8.36 -1.22
C TYR A 130 10.44 9.43 -2.17
N HIS A 131 9.43 9.10 -2.97
CA HIS A 131 8.88 10.02 -3.96
C HIS A 131 7.88 11.02 -3.38
N TRP A 132 7.01 10.55 -2.46
CA TRP A 132 5.86 11.35 -2.05
C TRP A 132 6.07 12.14 -0.76
N LEU A 133 6.84 11.65 0.22
CA LEU A 133 7.03 12.39 1.47
C LEU A 133 7.67 13.77 1.29
N PRO A 134 8.69 13.96 0.41
CA PRO A 134 9.25 15.29 0.17
C PRO A 134 8.25 16.27 -0.46
N LYS A 135 7.28 15.77 -1.23
CA LYS A 135 6.26 16.59 -1.92
C LYS A 135 5.10 16.95 -1.01
N LEU A 136 4.64 15.99 -0.21
CA LEU A 136 3.47 16.13 0.66
C LEU A 136 3.80 16.82 1.99
N GLN A 137 5.03 16.70 2.48
CA GLN A 137 5.47 17.21 3.78
C GLN A 137 4.44 16.93 4.90
N PRO A 138 4.02 15.65 5.11
CA PRO A 138 2.95 15.33 6.02
C PRO A 138 3.34 15.61 7.47
N LYS A 139 2.37 15.82 8.35
CA LYS A 139 2.56 16.01 9.80
C LYS A 139 3.13 14.76 10.48
N ALA A 140 2.83 13.58 9.93
CA ALA A 140 3.43 12.30 10.35
C ALA A 140 3.28 11.25 9.24
N LEU A 141 4.09 10.19 9.32
CA LEU A 141 3.95 8.97 8.56
C LEU A 141 3.53 7.82 9.49
N ILE A 142 2.44 7.13 9.16
CA ILE A 142 2.11 5.84 9.77
C ILE A 142 2.52 4.75 8.77
N TYR A 143 3.56 4.00 9.12
CA TYR A 143 4.08 2.90 8.33
C TYR A 143 3.49 1.58 8.82
N PHE A 144 2.51 1.05 8.08
CA PHE A 144 1.95 -0.26 8.35
C PHE A 144 2.74 -1.30 7.58
N GLU A 145 3.73 -1.84 8.26
CA GLU A 145 4.80 -2.70 7.72
C GLU A 145 4.22 -3.91 6.96
N PRO A 146 4.49 -4.03 5.66
CA PRO A 146 4.01 -5.18 4.87
C PRO A 146 4.80 -6.44 5.23
N PRO A 147 4.31 -7.63 4.83
CA PRO A 147 5.07 -8.87 5.00
C PRO A 147 6.48 -8.79 4.39
N PRO A 148 7.53 -9.17 5.14
CA PRO A 148 8.93 -9.01 4.73
C PRO A 148 9.32 -9.85 3.50
N GLY A 149 8.59 -10.95 3.24
CA GLY A 149 8.86 -11.85 2.12
C GLY A 149 8.45 -11.35 0.74
N ARG A 150 8.09 -10.07 0.61
CA ARG A 150 7.75 -9.43 -0.66
C ARG A 150 8.87 -8.49 -1.09
N PHE A 151 9.29 -8.57 -2.35
CA PHE A 151 10.27 -7.65 -2.92
C PHE A 151 9.92 -7.26 -4.35
N GLU A 152 10.47 -6.16 -4.84
CA GLU A 152 10.29 -5.71 -6.22
C GLU A 152 11.45 -6.17 -7.10
N ILE A 153 11.15 -6.67 -8.29
CA ILE A 153 12.13 -6.88 -9.35
C ILE A 153 11.77 -5.95 -10.51
N LEU A 154 12.75 -5.22 -11.00
CA LEU A 154 12.62 -4.49 -12.25
C LEU A 154 12.60 -5.50 -13.40
N ASN A 155 11.56 -5.44 -14.22
CA ASN A 155 11.45 -6.34 -15.36
C ASN A 155 12.40 -5.88 -16.47
N SER A 156 13.51 -6.59 -16.65
CA SER A 156 14.56 -6.28 -17.65
C SER A 156 14.16 -6.54 -19.11
N THR A 157 12.95 -7.02 -19.38
CA THR A 157 12.50 -7.30 -20.74
C THR A 157 11.95 -6.10 -21.47
N VAL A 158 11.92 -4.93 -20.85
CA VAL A 158 11.52 -3.69 -21.52
C VAL A 158 12.70 -3.19 -22.35
N LYS A 159 12.61 -3.38 -23.65
CA LYS A 159 13.42 -2.59 -24.59
C LYS A 159 13.10 -1.13 -24.31
N THR A 160 14.11 -0.35 -23.95
CA THR A 160 14.03 1.11 -23.82
C THR A 160 13.72 1.72 -25.19
N THR A 161 12.46 1.70 -25.57
CA THR A 161 11.94 2.61 -26.59
C THR A 161 11.23 3.72 -25.85
N LYS A 162 11.37 4.96 -26.31
CA LYS A 162 10.80 6.17 -25.70
C LYS A 162 9.30 6.12 -25.37
N ASP A 163 8.59 5.08 -25.80
CA ASP A 163 7.14 4.91 -25.65
C ASP A 163 6.72 3.76 -24.73
N SER A 164 7.66 2.99 -24.18
CA SER A 164 7.33 1.86 -23.29
C SER A 164 7.67 2.21 -21.85
N GLY A 165 6.67 2.62 -21.07
CA GLY A 165 6.82 2.74 -19.63
C GLY A 165 7.35 1.43 -19.03
N LEU A 166 8.31 1.52 -18.10
CA LEU A 166 8.80 0.37 -17.33
C LEU A 166 7.63 -0.27 -16.60
N HIS A 167 7.28 -1.49 -16.99
CA HIS A 167 6.27 -2.28 -16.29
C HIS A 167 6.92 -2.98 -15.10
N TYR A 168 6.63 -2.49 -13.89
CA TYR A 168 7.01 -3.19 -12.67
C TYR A 168 6.17 -4.45 -12.53
N ALA A 169 6.82 -5.58 -12.61
CA ALA A 169 6.29 -6.77 -11.97
C ALA A 169 6.40 -6.56 -10.45
N ASN A 170 5.35 -6.06 -9.81
CA ASN A 170 5.16 -6.41 -8.42
C ASN A 170 5.13 -7.92 -8.39
N ILE A 171 6.13 -8.53 -7.83
CA ILE A 171 6.04 -9.93 -7.49
C ILE A 171 5.11 -10.00 -6.29
N ARG A 172 3.82 -9.94 -6.57
CA ARG A 172 2.84 -10.56 -5.69
C ARG A 172 3.36 -11.94 -5.45
N THR A 173 3.48 -12.33 -4.17
CA THR A 173 3.67 -13.71 -3.75
C THR A 173 3.51 -14.64 -4.93
N VAL A 174 4.49 -14.62 -5.78
CA VAL A 174 4.56 -15.56 -6.88
C VAL A 174 4.64 -16.87 -6.16
N SER A 175 3.62 -17.69 -6.35
CA SER A 175 3.69 -19.05 -5.91
C SER A 175 5.08 -19.54 -6.31
N GLU A 176 5.88 -19.84 -5.35
CA GLU A 176 7.31 -20.09 -5.30
C GLU A 176 7.89 -20.85 -6.49
N LYS A 177 7.05 -21.52 -7.27
CA LYS A 177 7.43 -22.40 -8.38
C LYS A 177 7.67 -21.71 -9.72
N LYS A 178 7.24 -20.48 -9.93
CA LYS A 178 7.33 -19.83 -11.25
C LYS A 178 8.59 -19.00 -11.50
N PHE A 179 9.31 -18.59 -10.46
CA PHE A 179 10.54 -17.78 -10.63
C PHE A 179 11.68 -18.38 -9.85
N SER A 180 12.68 -18.90 -10.56
CA SER A 180 13.89 -19.50 -10.00
C SER A 180 14.67 -18.54 -9.08
N ILE A 181 14.65 -17.23 -9.40
CA ILE A 181 15.31 -16.19 -8.58
C ILE A 181 14.60 -16.03 -7.24
N TYR A 182 13.27 -15.96 -7.22
CA TYR A 182 12.52 -15.88 -5.95
C TYR A 182 12.72 -17.13 -5.11
N ALA A 183 12.64 -18.31 -5.70
CA ALA A 183 12.85 -19.57 -5.01
C ALA A 183 14.28 -19.68 -4.42
N TYR A 184 15.27 -19.17 -5.14
CA TYR A 184 16.64 -19.13 -4.65
C TYR A 184 16.81 -18.13 -3.49
N TRP A 185 16.29 -16.91 -3.65
CA TRP A 185 16.36 -15.86 -2.66
C TRP A 185 15.59 -16.21 -1.37
N SER A 186 14.40 -16.83 -1.50
CA SER A 186 13.55 -17.22 -0.38
C SER A 186 14.04 -18.42 0.42
N ARG A 187 15.05 -19.17 -0.08
CA ARG A 187 15.66 -20.30 0.66
C ARG A 187 16.26 -19.88 2.00
N ASN A 188 16.72 -18.64 2.09
CA ASN A 188 17.24 -18.11 3.34
C ASN A 188 16.34 -16.97 3.82
N PHE A 189 15.63 -17.20 4.93
CA PHE A 189 14.73 -16.21 5.51
C PHE A 189 15.43 -14.90 5.90
N LEU A 190 16.74 -14.93 6.17
CA LEU A 190 17.55 -13.73 6.45
C LEU A 190 17.55 -12.74 5.28
N ASN A 191 17.32 -13.18 4.06
CA ASN A 191 17.14 -12.29 2.93
C ASN A 191 15.88 -11.43 3.09
N PHE A 192 14.80 -12.01 3.62
CA PHE A 192 13.56 -11.27 3.93
C PHE A 192 13.80 -10.24 5.01
N GLU A 193 14.43 -10.65 6.10
CA GLU A 193 14.72 -9.77 7.24
C GLU A 193 15.66 -8.64 6.82
N LEU A 194 16.72 -8.95 6.09
CA LEU A 194 17.66 -7.94 5.60
C LEU A 194 16.96 -6.92 4.68
N ASN A 195 16.15 -7.40 3.73
CA ASN A 195 15.42 -6.52 2.83
C ASN A 195 14.43 -5.63 3.59
N TYR A 196 13.70 -6.22 4.53
CA TYR A 196 12.77 -5.49 5.38
C TYR A 196 13.48 -4.42 6.23
N ILE A 197 14.54 -4.79 6.95
CA ILE A 197 15.30 -3.86 7.81
C ILE A 197 15.89 -2.72 6.98
N LYS A 198 16.53 -3.04 5.86
CA LYS A 198 17.11 -2.04 4.94
C LYS A 198 16.08 -1.00 4.50
N ASN A 199 14.91 -1.44 4.02
CA ASN A 199 13.89 -0.53 3.55
C ASN A 199 13.26 0.28 4.69
N LYS A 200 13.04 -0.33 5.86
CA LYS A 200 12.54 0.38 7.04
C LYS A 200 13.50 1.49 7.48
N LEU A 201 14.80 1.19 7.58
CA LEU A 201 15.82 2.17 7.93
C LEU A 201 15.89 3.30 6.90
N ALA A 202 15.76 2.98 5.61
CA ALA A 202 15.74 3.99 4.55
C ALA A 202 14.51 4.91 4.66
N ILE A 203 13.31 4.36 4.94
CA ILE A 203 12.11 5.18 5.18
C ILE A 203 12.28 6.06 6.42
N GLN A 204 12.81 5.48 7.51
CA GLN A 204 13.08 6.22 8.74
C GLN A 204 14.05 7.38 8.49
N TYR A 205 15.14 7.14 7.77
CA TYR A 205 16.11 8.18 7.40
C TYR A 205 15.47 9.32 6.57
N ILE A 206 14.57 9.00 5.63
CA ILE A 206 13.82 10.00 4.88
C ILE A 206 12.98 10.86 5.83
N CYS A 207 12.24 10.22 6.75
CA CYS A 207 11.41 10.91 7.72
C CYS A 207 12.23 11.82 8.64
N GLU A 208 13.35 11.34 9.15
CA GLU A 208 14.27 12.12 10.00
C GLU A 208 14.79 13.36 9.27
N ASN A 209 15.25 13.21 8.02
CA ASN A 209 15.72 14.36 7.23
C ASN A 209 14.64 15.38 6.88
N LEU A 210 13.39 14.96 6.83
CA LEU A 210 12.24 15.83 6.56
C LEU A 210 11.56 16.33 7.84
N ASN A 211 12.06 15.92 9.03
CA ASN A 211 11.44 16.19 10.33
C ASN A 211 9.98 15.68 10.41
N ILE A 212 9.69 14.52 9.82
CA ILE A 212 8.39 13.87 9.83
C ILE A 212 8.41 12.77 10.91
N PRO A 213 7.59 12.84 11.97
CA PRO A 213 7.41 11.73 12.90
C PRO A 213 6.97 10.46 12.16
N MET A 214 7.57 9.30 12.49
CA MET A 214 7.23 8.02 11.90
C MET A 214 6.78 7.03 12.97
N TYR A 215 5.59 6.49 12.80
CA TYR A 215 5.00 5.46 13.66
C TYR A 215 4.85 4.15 12.89
N SER A 216 5.36 3.05 13.46
CA SER A 216 5.40 1.75 12.76
C SER A 216 4.53 0.71 13.45
N TYR A 217 3.73 0.00 12.65
CA TYR A 217 2.88 -1.11 13.07
C TYR A 217 3.06 -2.31 12.14
N LYS A 218 2.86 -3.52 12.63
CA LYS A 218 3.01 -4.75 11.84
C LYS A 218 1.65 -5.34 11.46
N VAL A 219 1.45 -5.61 10.16
CA VAL A 219 0.37 -6.48 9.71
C VAL A 219 0.48 -7.83 10.41
N TYR A 220 -0.62 -8.48 10.72
CA TYR A 220 -0.71 -9.75 11.49
C TYR A 220 -0.38 -9.66 13.00
N LYS A 221 0.14 -8.54 13.50
CA LYS A 221 0.36 -8.36 14.94
C LYS A 221 -0.55 -7.30 15.53
N ASP A 222 -0.72 -6.20 14.82
CA ASP A 222 -1.35 -4.99 15.34
C ASP A 222 -2.80 -4.80 14.90
N ILE A 223 -3.27 -5.55 13.88
CA ILE A 223 -4.67 -5.56 13.46
C ILE A 223 -5.28 -6.95 13.61
N GLN A 224 -6.52 -7.00 14.06
CA GLN A 224 -7.26 -8.26 14.25
C GLN A 224 -7.88 -8.77 12.94
N PHE A 225 -8.16 -10.07 12.89
CA PHE A 225 -8.73 -10.77 11.74
C PHE A 225 -10.04 -11.49 12.05
N ASP A 226 -10.61 -11.27 13.22
CA ASP A 226 -11.90 -11.79 13.65
C ASP A 226 -13.09 -11.10 12.98
N ASN A 227 -12.89 -9.90 12.47
CA ASN A 227 -13.85 -9.20 11.62
C ASN A 227 -13.25 -9.00 10.22
N MET A 228 -13.91 -9.56 9.20
CA MET A 228 -13.41 -9.63 7.83
C MET A 228 -14.06 -8.59 6.92
N SER A 229 -13.32 -8.19 5.90
CA SER A 229 -13.81 -7.32 4.81
C SER A 229 -14.64 -8.11 3.77
N ARG A 230 -15.21 -7.42 2.78
CA ARG A 230 -16.03 -8.02 1.72
C ARG A 230 -15.32 -9.15 0.95
N ASP A 231 -14.04 -9.08 0.83
CA ASP A 231 -13.25 -10.10 0.11
C ASP A 231 -12.93 -11.35 0.96
N LEU A 232 -13.28 -11.35 2.25
CA LEU A 232 -13.01 -12.39 3.25
C LEU A 232 -11.52 -12.75 3.40
N GLN A 233 -10.63 -11.80 3.11
CA GLN A 233 -9.17 -11.97 3.23
C GLN A 233 -8.49 -10.83 3.99
N HIS A 234 -9.14 -9.67 4.09
CA HIS A 234 -8.62 -8.51 4.78
C HIS A 234 -9.45 -8.18 6.03
N SER A 235 -8.93 -7.32 6.87
CA SER A 235 -9.60 -6.85 8.07
C SER A 235 -10.83 -6.03 7.72
N GLY A 236 -11.96 -6.30 8.39
CA GLY A 236 -13.22 -5.62 8.18
C GLY A 236 -13.35 -4.29 8.93
N ILE A 237 -14.57 -3.77 8.99
CA ILE A 237 -14.88 -2.44 9.52
C ILE A 237 -14.48 -2.30 10.99
N LEU A 238 -14.86 -3.28 11.84
CA LEU A 238 -14.56 -3.21 13.27
C LEU A 238 -13.06 -3.27 13.54
N ALA A 239 -12.35 -4.19 12.91
CA ALA A 239 -10.91 -4.32 13.06
C ALA A 239 -10.15 -3.06 12.59
N ASN A 240 -10.61 -2.40 11.53
CA ASN A 240 -10.07 -1.12 11.10
C ASN A 240 -10.32 0.00 12.12
N LYS A 241 -11.52 0.04 12.72
CA LYS A 241 -11.87 1.00 13.75
C LYS A 241 -11.00 0.82 14.98
N ASP A 242 -10.90 -0.40 15.51
CA ASP A 242 -10.12 -0.71 16.71
C ASP A 242 -8.63 -0.37 16.51
N PHE A 243 -8.10 -0.66 15.32
CA PHE A 243 -6.73 -0.31 14.97
C PHE A 243 -6.52 1.20 14.88
N ALA A 244 -7.47 1.94 14.30
CA ALA A 244 -7.41 3.41 14.26
C ALA A 244 -7.46 4.03 15.67
N GLU A 245 -8.35 3.54 16.55
CA GLU A 245 -8.43 3.98 17.94
C GLU A 245 -7.15 3.69 18.73
N LYS A 246 -6.50 2.54 18.47
CA LYS A 246 -5.19 2.22 19.04
C LYS A 246 -4.15 3.26 18.62
N ILE A 247 -4.05 3.56 17.33
CA ILE A 247 -3.09 4.54 16.80
C ILE A 247 -3.32 5.92 17.43
N CYS A 248 -4.58 6.39 17.43
CA CYS A 248 -4.91 7.69 18.01
C CYS A 248 -4.54 7.79 19.48
N ARG A 249 -4.85 6.76 20.28
CA ARG A 249 -4.53 6.72 21.71
C ARG A 249 -3.02 6.68 21.99
N GLU A 250 -2.23 6.04 21.13
CA GLU A 250 -0.79 5.85 21.36
C GLU A 250 0.06 7.08 20.95
N HIS A 251 -0.42 7.88 19.99
CA HIS A 251 0.42 8.92 19.37
C HIS A 251 -0.22 10.29 19.27
N PHE A 252 -1.53 10.40 19.43
CA PHE A 252 -2.28 11.64 19.25
C PHE A 252 -3.30 11.87 20.37
#